data_ad04a4d694cd58069fb0d44555aea3d3
#
_entry.id   ad04a4d694cd58069fb0d44555aea3d3
#
_cell.length_a   1.000
_cell.length_b   1.000
_cell.length_c   1.000
_cell.angle_alpha   90.00
_cell.angle_beta   90.00
_cell.angle_gamma   90.00
#
_symmetry.space_group_name_H-M   'P 1'
#
loop_
_entity.id
_entity.type
_entity.pdbx_description
1 polymer ?
#
loop_
_entity_poly.entity_id
_entity_poly.type
_entity_poly.pdbx_seq_one_letter_code
_entity_poly.pdbx_strand_id
1 'polypeptide(L)'
;MVNAHEAVRPTGLCRTWPNMIGNESAMGTEFRGRINPGHTTILPFTRLQGGPMDYTPGIFETDMSKNASWSKEKMRHTICNQLGLYVTFYSPLQMAADFPEHYEPFMDAFQFIKDVAVDWDTSIYLMAEPGAYIVTARHPKTESLNKSAEGVGNLKDGKKGVVSNAARYVYGLPEDATAADLKGKKAKDVWYVGGVTDENGRVVSVKLDFLKAGKTYEAVIYADGKDASGLVNWAGADDGKYNPQSYTITTKKVTSKTTLKLKMAPCGGFAVSIREK
;
A
#
# COMPACT_ATOMS: atom_id res chain seq x y z
N MET A 1 -4.15 -20.70 8.27
CA MET A 1 -3.18 -19.90 7.53
C MET A 1 -1.97 -19.65 8.44
N VAL A 2 -0.77 -19.66 7.87
CA VAL A 2 0.49 -19.44 8.62
C VAL A 2 1.21 -18.26 8.00
N ASN A 3 1.56 -17.29 8.83
CA ASN A 3 2.47 -16.20 8.54
C ASN A 3 3.52 -16.19 9.67
N ALA A 4 4.77 -16.48 9.35
CA ALA A 4 5.83 -16.68 10.33
C ALA A 4 6.69 -15.42 10.44
N HIS A 5 6.99 -14.99 11.66
CA HIS A 5 7.95 -13.92 11.94
C HIS A 5 9.30 -14.49 12.34
N GLU A 6 10.35 -13.67 12.24
CA GLU A 6 11.74 -14.03 12.59
C GLU A 6 12.27 -15.27 11.84
N ALA A 7 11.58 -15.62 10.74
CA ALA A 7 11.91 -16.78 9.94
C ALA A 7 13.05 -16.50 8.96
N VAL A 8 13.69 -17.57 8.50
CA VAL A 8 14.63 -17.49 7.38
C VAL A 8 13.88 -17.12 6.11
N ARG A 9 14.53 -16.40 5.19
CA ARG A 9 13.96 -16.07 3.88
C ARG A 9 13.37 -17.32 3.23
N PRO A 10 12.10 -17.28 2.75
CA PRO A 10 11.42 -18.43 2.20
C PRO A 10 12.05 -18.90 0.89
N THR A 11 12.02 -20.22 0.67
CA THR A 11 12.61 -20.90 -0.48
C THR A 11 11.56 -21.63 -1.33
N GLY A 12 10.32 -21.12 -1.37
CA GLY A 12 9.24 -21.70 -2.16
C GLY A 12 8.20 -22.47 -1.35
N LEU A 13 8.23 -22.45 -0.02
CA LEU A 13 7.26 -23.15 0.85
C LEU A 13 5.82 -22.76 0.55
N CYS A 14 5.57 -21.49 0.23
CA CYS A 14 4.23 -21.01 -0.14
C CYS A 14 3.67 -21.66 -1.42
N ARG A 15 4.51 -22.21 -2.28
CA ARG A 15 4.10 -22.94 -3.50
C ARG A 15 3.74 -24.38 -3.21
N THR A 16 4.38 -24.98 -2.21
CA THR A 16 4.15 -26.38 -1.79
C THR A 16 2.99 -26.47 -0.81
N TRP A 17 2.92 -25.50 0.12
CA TRP A 17 1.94 -25.48 1.20
C TRP A 17 1.06 -24.24 1.11
N PRO A 18 -0.14 -24.32 0.53
CA PRO A 18 -0.98 -23.15 0.26
C PRO A 18 -1.51 -22.45 1.53
N ASN A 19 -1.42 -23.10 2.69
CA ASN A 19 -1.71 -22.46 3.99
C ASN A 19 -0.57 -21.59 4.52
N MET A 20 0.63 -21.69 3.95
CA MET A 20 1.78 -20.82 4.22
C MET A 20 1.65 -19.56 3.36
N ILE A 21 1.07 -18.49 3.92
CA ILE A 21 0.71 -17.29 3.15
C ILE A 21 1.83 -16.26 3.06
N GLY A 22 2.78 -16.29 3.99
CA GLY A 22 3.91 -15.37 4.00
C GLY A 22 4.77 -15.54 5.22
N ASN A 23 5.83 -14.79 5.28
CA ASN A 23 6.64 -14.59 6.47
C ASN A 23 7.34 -13.24 6.41
N GLU A 24 7.77 -12.75 7.57
CA GLU A 24 8.48 -11.49 7.72
C GLU A 24 9.87 -11.56 7.05
N SER A 25 10.82 -12.20 7.67
CA SER A 25 12.21 -12.39 7.21
C SER A 25 12.89 -11.11 6.71
N ALA A 26 12.53 -9.97 7.28
CA ALA A 26 13.07 -8.65 7.01
C ALA A 26 12.82 -7.73 8.21
N MET A 27 13.55 -6.63 8.30
CA MET A 27 13.22 -5.59 9.26
C MET A 27 11.95 -4.86 8.81
N GLY A 28 10.83 -5.17 9.44
CA GLY A 28 9.54 -4.54 9.22
C GLY A 28 9.40 -3.19 9.93
N THR A 29 8.25 -2.54 9.77
CA THR A 29 8.01 -1.20 10.35
C THR A 29 8.10 -1.18 11.89
N GLU A 30 7.95 -2.32 12.55
CA GLU A 30 8.12 -2.46 14.00
C GLU A 30 9.51 -2.06 14.52
N PHE A 31 10.54 -2.09 13.67
CA PHE A 31 11.89 -1.61 14.01
C PHE A 31 11.98 -0.07 14.06
N ARG A 32 10.88 0.62 13.78
CA ARG A 32 10.69 2.06 14.00
C ARG A 32 11.72 2.94 13.30
N GLY A 33 12.29 3.93 14.01
CA GLY A 33 13.27 4.86 13.48
C GLY A 33 14.61 4.24 13.05
N ARG A 34 14.83 2.96 13.35
CA ARG A 34 16.04 2.23 12.92
C ARG A 34 16.01 1.84 11.46
N ILE A 35 14.85 1.89 10.80
CA ILE A 35 14.74 1.55 9.39
C ILE A 35 15.31 2.70 8.56
N ASN A 36 16.31 2.37 7.75
CA ASN A 36 16.77 3.28 6.72
C ASN A 36 15.74 3.33 5.59
N PRO A 37 15.30 4.50 5.12
CA PRO A 37 14.35 4.62 4.01
C PRO A 37 14.73 3.85 2.75
N GLY A 38 16.04 3.79 2.40
CA GLY A 38 16.54 2.98 1.30
C GLY A 38 16.27 1.47 1.47
N HIS A 39 16.03 0.98 2.68
CA HIS A 39 15.67 -0.42 2.91
C HIS A 39 14.37 -0.81 2.19
N THR A 40 13.35 0.03 2.21
CA THR A 40 12.07 -0.24 1.52
C THR A 40 12.21 -0.29 0.01
N THR A 41 13.24 0.36 -0.55
CA THR A 41 13.50 0.37 -1.99
C THR A 41 14.37 -0.78 -2.47
N ILE A 42 14.99 -1.53 -1.54
CA ILE A 42 15.82 -2.73 -1.83
C ILE A 42 15.04 -4.04 -1.68
N LEU A 43 14.09 -4.11 -0.75
CA LEU A 43 13.35 -5.34 -0.44
C LEU A 43 12.64 -5.98 -1.65
N PRO A 44 12.07 -5.22 -2.60
CA PRO A 44 11.49 -5.79 -3.81
C PRO A 44 12.47 -6.61 -4.66
N PHE A 45 13.76 -6.27 -4.61
CA PHE A 45 14.82 -6.92 -5.39
C PHE A 45 15.55 -8.02 -4.63
N THR A 46 15.33 -8.13 -3.35
CA THR A 46 16.02 -9.08 -2.46
C THR A 46 15.04 -10.00 -1.75
N ARG A 47 14.43 -9.54 -0.68
CA ARG A 47 13.56 -10.36 0.18
C ARG A 47 12.31 -10.87 -0.55
N LEU A 48 11.64 -10.02 -1.32
CA LEU A 48 10.42 -10.38 -2.05
C LEU A 48 10.66 -11.38 -3.20
N GLN A 49 11.90 -11.58 -3.63
CA GLN A 49 12.24 -12.65 -4.57
C GLN A 49 12.03 -14.05 -3.98
N GLY A 50 11.97 -14.18 -2.67
CA GLY A 50 11.67 -15.43 -1.97
C GLY A 50 10.18 -15.71 -1.80
N GLY A 51 9.30 -14.77 -2.09
CA GLY A 51 7.85 -14.89 -1.91
C GLY A 51 7.23 -13.78 -1.06
N PRO A 52 5.95 -13.91 -0.69
CA PRO A 52 5.21 -12.92 0.07
C PRO A 52 5.91 -12.50 1.37
N MET A 53 5.81 -11.23 1.72
CA MET A 53 6.47 -10.65 2.88
C MET A 53 5.48 -9.89 3.76
N ASP A 54 5.48 -10.21 5.05
CA ASP A 54 4.85 -9.36 6.05
C ASP A 54 5.84 -8.27 6.47
N TYR A 55 5.48 -7.02 6.19
CA TYR A 55 6.33 -5.86 6.50
C TYR A 55 5.73 -4.97 7.60
N THR A 56 4.51 -5.27 8.02
CA THR A 56 3.76 -4.43 8.98
C THR A 56 3.66 -2.96 8.54
N PRO A 57 3.18 -2.64 7.31
CA PRO A 57 3.01 -1.27 6.86
C PRO A 57 1.83 -0.58 7.53
N GLY A 58 1.71 0.74 7.33
CA GLY A 58 0.53 1.51 7.67
C GLY A 58 0.63 2.32 8.96
N ILE A 59 1.81 2.52 9.53
CA ILE A 59 1.98 3.41 10.68
C ILE A 59 1.86 4.87 10.22
N PHE A 60 0.83 5.57 10.72
CA PHE A 60 0.57 6.98 10.44
C PHE A 60 1.05 7.90 11.56
N GLU A 61 1.07 7.41 12.81
CA GLU A 61 1.72 8.13 13.90
C GLU A 61 3.22 7.94 13.84
N THR A 62 3.91 9.00 13.53
CA THR A 62 5.35 8.97 13.27
C THR A 62 6.21 9.41 14.46
N ASP A 63 5.61 9.98 15.48
CA ASP A 63 6.27 10.33 16.74
C ASP A 63 6.00 9.24 17.79
N MET A 64 6.99 8.38 18.01
CA MET A 64 6.86 7.25 18.93
C MET A 64 6.73 7.65 20.40
N SER A 65 6.96 8.91 20.76
CA SER A 65 6.72 9.40 22.13
C SER A 65 5.22 9.39 22.48
N LYS A 66 4.34 9.42 21.49
CA LYS A 66 2.90 9.29 21.70
C LYS A 66 2.47 7.87 22.06
N ASN A 67 3.22 6.87 21.61
CA ASN A 67 2.98 5.45 21.91
C ASN A 67 3.66 5.01 23.20
N ALA A 68 4.83 5.61 23.48
CA ALA A 68 5.63 5.31 24.65
C ALA A 68 6.38 6.58 25.09
N SER A 69 5.95 7.20 26.17
CA SER A 69 6.46 8.52 26.62
C SER A 69 7.98 8.57 26.85
N TRP A 70 8.62 7.41 27.04
CA TRP A 70 10.07 7.29 27.17
C TRP A 70 10.80 7.28 25.81
N SER A 71 10.09 7.01 24.71
CA SER A 71 10.69 6.98 23.37
C SER A 71 10.87 8.39 22.83
N LYS A 72 12.02 8.63 22.20
CA LYS A 72 12.32 9.85 21.42
C LYS A 72 12.43 9.54 19.93
N GLU A 73 12.14 8.32 19.53
CA GLU A 73 12.27 7.89 18.14
C GLU A 73 11.18 8.54 17.27
N LYS A 74 11.56 8.89 16.08
CA LYS A 74 10.66 9.32 15.00
C LYS A 74 10.78 8.37 13.84
N MET A 75 9.66 8.07 13.20
CA MET A 75 9.62 7.21 12.02
C MET A 75 10.19 7.95 10.80
N ARG A 76 11.01 7.25 10.02
CA ARG A 76 11.67 7.80 8.83
C ARG A 76 10.87 7.50 7.56
N HIS A 77 9.60 7.90 7.56
CA HIS A 77 8.70 7.77 6.40
C HIS A 77 7.61 8.84 6.46
N THR A 78 6.91 9.06 5.37
CA THR A 78 5.67 9.84 5.31
C THR A 78 4.44 8.92 5.28
N ILE A 79 3.23 9.46 5.52
CA ILE A 79 1.98 8.71 5.30
C ILE A 79 1.93 8.17 3.87
N CYS A 80 2.28 8.96 2.87
CA CYS A 80 2.24 8.52 1.47
C CYS A 80 3.28 7.44 1.14
N ASN A 81 4.43 7.41 1.84
CA ASN A 81 5.35 6.27 1.77
C ASN A 81 4.66 4.99 2.24
N GLN A 82 3.99 5.03 3.39
CA GLN A 82 3.27 3.87 3.92
C GLN A 82 2.18 3.39 2.96
N LEU A 83 1.41 4.31 2.37
CA LEU A 83 0.42 3.94 1.34
C LEU A 83 1.08 3.29 0.11
N GLY A 84 2.22 3.82 -0.34
CA GLY A 84 2.98 3.26 -1.47
C GLY A 84 3.44 1.81 -1.24
N LEU A 85 3.76 1.44 0.02
CA LEU A 85 4.20 0.09 0.38
C LEU A 85 3.13 -0.98 0.08
N TYR A 86 1.85 -0.68 0.20
CA TYR A 86 0.77 -1.62 -0.12
C TYR A 86 0.76 -2.05 -1.60
N VAL A 87 1.41 -1.28 -2.46
CA VAL A 87 1.55 -1.61 -3.88
C VAL A 87 2.93 -2.12 -4.22
N THR A 88 3.99 -1.52 -3.67
CA THR A 88 5.38 -1.92 -3.99
C THR A 88 5.75 -3.26 -3.36
N PHE A 89 5.15 -3.62 -2.22
CA PHE A 89 5.34 -4.90 -1.57
C PHE A 89 4.21 -5.87 -1.92
N TYR A 90 4.53 -7.15 -1.90
CA TYR A 90 3.55 -8.21 -2.06
C TYR A 90 3.36 -8.96 -0.75
N SER A 91 2.15 -8.91 -0.24
CA SER A 91 1.68 -9.77 0.83
C SER A 91 0.18 -10.04 0.64
N PRO A 92 -0.26 -11.30 0.70
CA PRO A 92 -1.70 -11.61 0.70
C PRO A 92 -2.38 -11.28 2.04
N LEU A 93 -1.57 -11.02 3.07
CA LEU A 93 -1.99 -10.50 4.36
C LEU A 93 -1.36 -9.13 4.58
N GLN A 94 -2.14 -8.07 4.39
CA GLN A 94 -1.69 -6.71 4.64
C GLN A 94 -2.09 -6.27 6.04
N MET A 95 -1.15 -5.69 6.76
CA MET A 95 -1.38 -5.11 8.07
C MET A 95 -1.82 -3.64 7.94
N ALA A 96 -2.53 -3.14 8.95
CA ALA A 96 -2.67 -1.74 9.28
C ALA A 96 -2.07 -1.59 10.68
N ALA A 97 -0.77 -1.33 10.75
CA ALA A 97 0.07 -1.62 11.92
C ALA A 97 0.10 -0.49 12.96
N ASP A 98 -0.92 0.37 12.98
CA ASP A 98 -1.05 1.46 13.94
C ASP A 98 -2.27 1.28 14.83
N PHE A 99 -2.40 2.10 15.88
CA PHE A 99 -3.58 2.12 16.73
C PHE A 99 -4.77 2.77 16.00
N PRO A 100 -6.02 2.29 16.22
CA PRO A 100 -7.19 2.87 15.56
C PRO A 100 -7.31 4.39 15.70
N GLU A 101 -7.03 4.93 16.88
CA GLU A 101 -7.08 6.35 17.19
C GLU A 101 -6.06 7.20 16.39
N HIS A 102 -4.97 6.59 15.94
CA HIS A 102 -3.97 7.27 15.10
C HIS A 102 -4.43 7.42 13.65
N TYR A 103 -5.40 6.63 13.22
CA TYR A 103 -6.00 6.76 11.89
C TYR A 103 -7.13 7.79 11.84
N GLU A 104 -7.80 8.06 12.96
CA GLU A 104 -8.95 8.96 12.99
C GLU A 104 -8.72 10.32 12.31
N PRO A 105 -7.58 11.01 12.50
CA PRO A 105 -7.30 12.27 11.81
C PRO A 105 -7.04 12.12 10.29
N PHE A 106 -6.83 10.90 9.79
CA PHE A 106 -6.34 10.60 8.45
C PHE A 106 -7.23 9.57 7.72
N MET A 107 -8.53 9.51 8.05
CA MET A 107 -9.46 8.53 7.48
C MET A 107 -9.61 8.66 5.96
N ASP A 108 -9.37 9.82 5.41
CA ASP A 108 -9.32 10.07 3.97
C ASP A 108 -8.11 9.40 3.29
N ALA A 109 -6.94 9.44 3.92
CA ALA A 109 -5.76 8.69 3.48
C ALA A 109 -5.91 7.17 3.75
N PHE A 110 -6.50 6.80 4.90
CA PHE A 110 -6.78 5.41 5.26
C PHE A 110 -7.73 4.72 4.26
N GLN A 111 -8.55 5.51 3.54
CA GLN A 111 -9.43 4.98 2.49
C GLN A 111 -8.65 4.20 1.43
N PHE A 112 -7.41 4.61 1.10
CA PHE A 112 -6.57 3.83 0.19
C PHE A 112 -6.28 2.42 0.72
N ILE A 113 -5.96 2.28 2.01
CA ILE A 113 -5.71 0.96 2.65
C ILE A 113 -6.96 0.08 2.57
N LYS A 114 -8.14 0.67 2.73
CA LYS A 114 -9.42 -0.06 2.62
C LYS A 114 -9.68 -0.55 1.18
N ASP A 115 -9.31 0.24 0.18
CA ASP A 115 -9.65 0.00 -1.22
C ASP A 115 -8.62 -0.84 -1.98
N VAL A 116 -7.36 -0.87 -1.52
CA VAL A 116 -6.28 -1.59 -2.20
C VAL A 116 -6.47 -3.10 -2.11
N ALA A 117 -6.26 -3.78 -3.24
CA ALA A 117 -6.27 -5.25 -3.29
C ALA A 117 -4.97 -5.84 -2.71
N VAL A 118 -5.02 -7.10 -2.32
CA VAL A 118 -3.88 -7.86 -1.75
C VAL A 118 -3.41 -9.02 -2.62
N ASP A 119 -4.17 -9.36 -3.66
CA ASP A 119 -3.84 -10.42 -4.62
C ASP A 119 -3.85 -9.86 -6.05
N TRP A 120 -2.81 -10.17 -6.81
CA TRP A 120 -2.50 -9.50 -8.06
C TRP A 120 -2.46 -10.46 -9.24
N ASP A 121 -3.15 -10.08 -10.32
CA ASP A 121 -3.06 -10.72 -11.63
C ASP A 121 -1.80 -10.26 -12.37
N THR A 122 -1.55 -8.96 -12.38
CA THR A 122 -0.42 -8.36 -13.09
C THR A 122 0.34 -7.39 -12.21
N SER A 123 1.66 -7.41 -12.32
CA SER A 123 2.57 -6.47 -11.67
C SER A 123 3.58 -5.94 -12.68
N ILE A 124 3.71 -4.62 -12.77
CA ILE A 124 4.62 -3.93 -13.68
C ILE A 124 5.55 -3.04 -12.84
N TYR A 125 6.84 -3.26 -12.92
CA TYR A 125 7.84 -2.37 -12.34
C TYR A 125 8.13 -1.25 -13.35
N LEU A 126 7.53 -0.08 -13.10
CA LEU A 126 7.56 1.04 -14.04
C LEU A 126 8.92 1.75 -14.03
N MET A 127 9.47 1.94 -12.85
CA MET A 127 10.77 2.57 -12.63
C MET A 127 11.38 2.03 -11.35
N ALA A 128 12.69 1.82 -11.34
CA ALA A 128 13.37 1.39 -10.13
C ALA A 128 14.88 1.67 -10.19
N GLU A 129 15.41 2.05 -9.04
CA GLU A 129 16.84 2.06 -8.73
C GLU A 129 17.00 1.48 -7.33
N PRO A 130 17.51 0.24 -7.20
CA PRO A 130 17.60 -0.42 -5.90
C PRO A 130 18.39 0.42 -4.89
N GLY A 131 17.81 0.62 -3.71
CA GLY A 131 18.37 1.47 -2.67
C GLY A 131 17.98 2.95 -2.77
N ALA A 132 17.41 3.39 -3.91
CA ALA A 132 17.03 4.77 -4.13
C ALA A 132 15.52 4.96 -4.25
N TYR A 133 14.85 4.26 -5.16
CA TYR A 133 13.39 4.36 -5.30
C TYR A 133 12.82 3.20 -6.12
N ILE A 134 11.50 3.02 -6.02
CA ILE A 134 10.74 2.09 -6.86
C ILE A 134 9.35 2.63 -7.14
N VAL A 135 8.83 2.37 -8.34
CA VAL A 135 7.45 2.64 -8.74
C VAL A 135 6.88 1.40 -9.40
N THR A 136 5.77 0.91 -8.88
CA THR A 136 5.10 -0.31 -9.32
C THR A 136 3.65 -0.04 -9.66
N ALA A 137 3.14 -0.62 -10.75
CA ALA A 137 1.71 -0.69 -11.07
C ALA A 137 1.22 -2.12 -10.92
N ARG A 138 0.02 -2.31 -10.35
CA ARG A 138 -0.58 -3.62 -10.14
C ARG A 138 -2.05 -3.66 -10.54
N HIS A 139 -2.44 -4.76 -11.16
CA HIS A 139 -3.82 -5.09 -11.49
C HIS A 139 -4.32 -6.19 -10.54
N PRO A 140 -5.49 -6.04 -9.89
CA PRO A 140 -5.99 -7.01 -8.94
C PRO A 140 -6.50 -8.27 -9.63
N LYS A 141 -6.36 -9.41 -8.96
CA LYS A 141 -6.97 -10.67 -9.36
C LYS A 141 -8.43 -10.69 -8.92
N THR A 142 -9.32 -10.33 -9.85
CA THR A 142 -10.75 -10.13 -9.57
C THR A 142 -11.47 -11.40 -9.09
N GLU A 143 -11.02 -12.58 -9.52
CA GLU A 143 -11.57 -13.86 -9.05
C GLU A 143 -11.36 -14.09 -7.54
N SER A 144 -10.20 -13.68 -7.01
CA SER A 144 -9.92 -13.77 -5.56
C SER A 144 -10.85 -12.88 -4.75
N LEU A 145 -11.17 -11.70 -5.26
CA LEU A 145 -12.10 -10.77 -4.62
C LEU A 145 -13.52 -11.34 -4.55
N ASN A 146 -13.99 -12.00 -5.62
CA ASN A 146 -15.29 -12.67 -5.65
C ASN A 146 -15.37 -13.82 -4.63
N LYS A 147 -14.37 -14.69 -4.60
CA LYS A 147 -14.34 -15.83 -3.68
C LYS A 147 -14.29 -15.40 -2.22
N SER A 148 -13.59 -14.33 -1.91
CA SER A 148 -13.56 -13.77 -0.56
C SER A 148 -14.94 -13.27 -0.12
N ALA A 149 -15.68 -12.66 -1.01
CA ALA A 149 -17.05 -12.22 -0.75
C ALA A 149 -18.02 -13.40 -0.56
N GLU A 150 -17.91 -14.46 -1.36
CA GLU A 150 -18.70 -15.70 -1.23
C GLU A 150 -18.40 -16.43 0.10
N GLY A 151 -17.14 -16.47 0.51
CA GLY A 151 -16.71 -17.14 1.74
C GLY A 151 -17.24 -16.48 3.03
N VAL A 152 -17.41 -15.17 3.02
CA VAL A 152 -17.96 -14.41 4.15
C VAL A 152 -19.47 -14.58 4.29
N GLY A 153 -20.16 -15.01 3.22
CA GLY A 153 -21.62 -15.27 3.23
C GLY A 153 -22.06 -16.45 4.13
N ASN A 154 -21.12 -17.28 4.61
CA ASN A 154 -21.41 -18.48 5.40
C ASN A 154 -21.12 -18.34 6.90
N LEU A 155 -21.06 -17.13 7.44
CA LEU A 155 -20.98 -16.93 8.89
C LEU A 155 -22.24 -17.49 9.56
N LYS A 156 -22.05 -18.40 10.53
CA LYS A 156 -23.11 -19.16 11.23
C LYS A 156 -24.15 -18.31 11.96
N ASP A 157 -23.96 -16.99 12.02
CA ASP A 157 -24.77 -16.07 12.81
C ASP A 157 -25.93 -15.42 12.03
N GLY A 158 -26.24 -15.89 10.81
CA GLY A 158 -27.29 -15.30 9.97
C GLY A 158 -27.01 -13.85 9.52
N LYS A 159 -25.84 -13.31 9.83
CA LYS A 159 -25.41 -12.01 9.31
C LYS A 159 -25.06 -12.14 7.85
N LYS A 160 -25.66 -11.32 7.00
CA LYS A 160 -25.33 -11.23 5.58
C LYS A 160 -23.84 -10.92 5.46
N GLY A 161 -23.10 -11.76 4.74
CA GLY A 161 -21.66 -11.56 4.51
C GLY A 161 -21.40 -10.19 3.90
N VAL A 162 -20.51 -9.43 4.51
CA VAL A 162 -20.12 -8.09 4.02
C VAL A 162 -19.07 -8.27 2.92
N VAL A 163 -19.28 -7.61 1.78
CA VAL A 163 -18.29 -7.57 0.70
C VAL A 163 -17.07 -6.78 1.16
N SER A 164 -15.86 -7.29 0.90
CA SER A 164 -14.61 -6.57 1.26
C SER A 164 -14.55 -5.20 0.58
N ASN A 165 -13.88 -4.24 1.23
CA ASN A 165 -13.73 -2.89 0.66
C ASN A 165 -13.07 -2.92 -0.72
N ALA A 166 -12.02 -3.72 -0.90
CA ALA A 166 -11.36 -3.87 -2.20
C ALA A 166 -12.33 -4.41 -3.28
N ALA A 167 -13.18 -5.40 -2.94
CA ALA A 167 -14.21 -5.87 -3.87
C ALA A 167 -15.25 -4.78 -4.17
N ARG A 168 -15.73 -4.06 -3.15
CA ARG A 168 -16.64 -2.91 -3.37
C ARG A 168 -16.04 -1.88 -4.31
N TYR A 169 -14.78 -1.53 -4.11
CA TYR A 169 -14.07 -0.60 -4.97
C TYR A 169 -14.00 -1.09 -6.41
N VAL A 170 -13.60 -2.35 -6.64
CA VAL A 170 -13.47 -2.95 -7.97
C VAL A 170 -14.81 -3.10 -8.69
N TYR A 171 -15.88 -3.45 -7.98
CA TYR A 171 -17.20 -3.63 -8.55
C TYR A 171 -18.06 -2.35 -8.52
N GLY A 172 -17.58 -1.27 -7.91
CA GLY A 172 -18.34 -0.01 -7.79
C GLY A 172 -19.59 -0.16 -6.93
N LEU A 173 -19.50 -0.89 -5.83
CA LEU A 173 -20.61 -1.17 -4.90
C LEU A 173 -20.61 -0.20 -3.72
N PRO A 174 -21.79 0.07 -3.11
CA PRO A 174 -21.90 0.90 -1.90
C PRO A 174 -21.31 0.23 -0.66
N GLU A 175 -21.18 1.00 0.43
CA GLU A 175 -20.56 0.51 1.68
C GLU A 175 -21.33 -0.63 2.36
N ASP A 176 -22.64 -0.65 2.23
CA ASP A 176 -23.54 -1.65 2.79
C ASP A 176 -23.79 -2.85 1.85
N ALA A 177 -23.05 -2.95 0.73
CA ALA A 177 -23.20 -4.03 -0.23
C ALA A 177 -22.96 -5.41 0.40
N THR A 178 -23.77 -6.36 -0.04
CA THR A 178 -23.70 -7.77 0.37
C THR A 178 -23.19 -8.66 -0.77
N ALA A 179 -22.90 -9.92 -0.50
CA ALA A 179 -22.50 -10.88 -1.53
C ALA A 179 -23.54 -11.04 -2.66
N ALA A 180 -24.84 -10.80 -2.36
CA ALA A 180 -25.90 -10.82 -3.37
C ALA A 180 -25.75 -9.71 -4.41
N ASP A 181 -25.21 -8.56 -3.99
CA ASP A 181 -25.01 -7.40 -4.88
C ASP A 181 -23.86 -7.60 -5.88
N LEU A 182 -22.98 -8.59 -5.65
CA LEU A 182 -21.94 -9.00 -6.61
C LEU A 182 -22.50 -9.85 -7.75
N LYS A 183 -23.65 -10.52 -7.56
CA LYS A 183 -24.19 -11.45 -8.54
C LYS A 183 -24.49 -10.76 -9.87
N GLY A 184 -23.86 -11.22 -10.95
CA GLY A 184 -24.03 -10.66 -12.29
C GLY A 184 -23.29 -9.33 -12.55
N LYS A 185 -22.58 -8.79 -11.55
CA LYS A 185 -21.75 -7.60 -11.75
C LYS A 185 -20.47 -7.95 -12.47
N LYS A 186 -20.03 -7.04 -13.33
CA LYS A 186 -18.70 -7.10 -13.96
C LYS A 186 -17.74 -6.23 -13.20
N ALA A 187 -16.55 -6.77 -12.93
CA ALA A 187 -15.46 -5.99 -12.36
C ALA A 187 -15.08 -4.83 -13.29
N LYS A 188 -14.88 -3.66 -12.73
CA LYS A 188 -14.24 -2.54 -13.43
C LYS A 188 -12.76 -2.86 -13.66
N ASP A 189 -12.19 -2.29 -14.71
CA ASP A 189 -10.74 -2.30 -14.87
C ASP A 189 -10.11 -1.36 -13.84
N VAL A 190 -9.34 -1.93 -12.92
CA VAL A 190 -8.75 -1.20 -11.78
C VAL A 190 -7.25 -1.44 -11.76
N TRP A 191 -6.50 -0.38 -11.51
CA TRP A 191 -5.07 -0.43 -11.30
C TRP A 191 -4.68 0.34 -10.05
N TYR A 192 -3.62 -0.11 -9.41
CA TYR A 192 -2.99 0.60 -8.30
C TYR A 192 -1.54 0.90 -8.66
N VAL A 193 -1.11 2.14 -8.38
CA VAL A 193 0.29 2.54 -8.57
C VAL A 193 0.85 3.00 -7.24
N GLY A 194 1.97 2.46 -6.83
CA GLY A 194 2.68 2.87 -5.62
C GLY A 194 4.12 3.26 -5.95
N GLY A 195 4.63 4.27 -5.25
CA GLY A 195 6.02 4.67 -5.34
C GLY A 195 6.57 5.06 -3.98
N VAL A 196 7.80 4.64 -3.70
CA VAL A 196 8.54 4.98 -2.48
C VAL A 196 9.98 5.37 -2.80
N THR A 197 10.57 6.24 -1.98
CA THR A 197 11.91 6.76 -2.16
C THR A 197 12.74 6.70 -0.86
N ASP A 198 14.04 6.77 -1.01
CA ASP A 198 15.03 6.93 0.06
C ASP A 198 14.97 8.32 0.71
N GLU A 199 16.07 8.76 1.33
CA GLU A 199 16.19 10.08 1.96
C GLU A 199 16.15 11.25 0.95
N ASN A 200 16.27 10.96 -0.34
CA ASN A 200 16.26 11.96 -1.39
C ASN A 200 14.86 12.11 -1.98
N GLY A 201 14.27 13.29 -1.84
CA GLY A 201 13.03 13.62 -2.50
C GLY A 201 13.20 13.66 -4.03
N ARG A 202 12.17 13.24 -4.76
CA ARG A 202 12.19 13.25 -6.24
C ARG A 202 10.81 13.44 -6.85
N VAL A 203 10.81 13.79 -8.14
CA VAL A 203 9.60 13.83 -8.95
C VAL A 203 9.72 12.81 -10.06
N VAL A 204 8.76 11.94 -10.18
CA VAL A 204 8.70 10.92 -11.22
C VAL A 204 7.58 11.20 -12.22
N SER A 205 7.79 10.78 -13.46
CA SER A 205 6.80 10.88 -14.55
C SER A 205 6.27 9.48 -14.88
N VAL A 206 5.08 9.16 -14.41
CA VAL A 206 4.45 7.85 -14.59
C VAL A 206 3.55 7.87 -15.82
N LYS A 207 3.93 7.15 -16.87
CA LYS A 207 3.08 6.91 -18.03
C LYS A 207 2.03 5.87 -17.70
N LEU A 208 0.78 6.13 -18.07
CA LEU A 208 -0.34 5.21 -17.82
C LEU A 208 -0.66 4.34 -19.06
N ASP A 209 0.34 4.02 -19.87
CA ASP A 209 0.21 3.26 -21.12
C ASP A 209 -0.21 1.79 -20.92
N PHE A 210 -0.16 1.30 -19.70
CA PHE A 210 -0.73 0.00 -19.29
C PHE A 210 -2.28 0.00 -19.21
N LEU A 211 -2.93 1.17 -19.20
CA LEU A 211 -4.39 1.26 -19.24
C LEU A 211 -4.94 0.92 -20.63
N LYS A 212 -6.14 0.39 -20.68
CA LYS A 212 -6.80 0.04 -21.96
C LYS A 212 -7.01 1.27 -22.84
N ALA A 213 -6.58 1.20 -24.08
CA ALA A 213 -6.77 2.27 -25.05
C ALA A 213 -8.26 2.57 -25.28
N GLY A 214 -8.59 3.86 -25.45
CA GLY A 214 -9.96 4.30 -25.67
C GLY A 214 -10.86 4.33 -24.43
N LYS A 215 -10.36 3.88 -23.28
CA LYS A 215 -11.08 3.93 -22.01
C LYS A 215 -10.72 5.16 -21.20
N THR A 216 -11.65 5.57 -20.36
CA THR A 216 -11.49 6.67 -19.41
C THR A 216 -11.54 6.13 -18.00
N TYR A 217 -10.64 6.63 -17.15
CA TYR A 217 -10.51 6.24 -15.78
C TYR A 217 -10.57 7.45 -14.85
N GLU A 218 -10.89 7.17 -13.61
CA GLU A 218 -10.70 8.10 -12.50
C GLU A 218 -9.49 7.65 -11.70
N ALA A 219 -8.55 8.56 -11.49
CA ALA A 219 -7.37 8.34 -10.66
C ALA A 219 -7.49 9.17 -9.38
N VAL A 220 -7.51 8.53 -8.23
CA VAL A 220 -7.37 9.17 -6.91
C VAL A 220 -5.91 9.06 -6.51
N ILE A 221 -5.26 10.19 -6.34
CA ILE A 221 -3.82 10.33 -6.13
C ILE A 221 -3.57 10.81 -4.70
N TYR A 222 -2.90 9.99 -3.93
CA TYR A 222 -2.39 10.28 -2.58
C TYR A 222 -0.89 10.54 -2.71
N ALA A 223 -0.47 11.77 -2.52
CA ALA A 223 0.92 12.17 -2.71
C ALA A 223 1.42 13.06 -1.57
N ASP A 224 2.70 13.03 -1.31
CA ASP A 224 3.34 13.90 -0.32
C ASP A 224 3.03 15.37 -0.59
N GLY A 225 2.70 16.09 0.48
CA GLY A 225 2.46 17.52 0.46
C GLY A 225 3.68 18.33 0.03
N LYS A 226 3.49 19.62 -0.20
CA LYS A 226 4.58 20.52 -0.65
C LYS A 226 5.74 20.56 0.34
N ASP A 227 5.45 20.55 1.62
CA ASP A 227 6.34 20.64 2.76
C ASP A 227 6.56 19.30 3.49
N ALA A 228 6.11 18.19 2.90
CA ALA A 228 6.28 16.86 3.48
C ALA A 228 7.76 16.47 3.58
N SER A 229 8.13 15.85 4.69
CA SER A 229 9.45 15.25 4.92
C SER A 229 9.39 14.21 6.05
N GLY A 230 9.86 13.01 5.80
CA GLY A 230 10.12 11.99 6.83
C GLY A 230 11.57 11.98 7.31
N LEU A 231 12.36 13.00 6.96
CA LEU A 231 13.78 13.04 7.23
C LEU A 231 14.05 13.48 8.66
N VAL A 232 14.68 12.60 9.42
CA VAL A 232 15.31 12.88 10.72
C VAL A 232 16.70 12.28 10.74
N ASN A 233 17.59 12.81 11.56
CA ASN A 233 18.89 12.19 11.76
C ASN A 233 18.76 10.88 12.57
N TRP A 234 19.84 10.12 12.64
CA TRP A 234 19.86 8.84 13.34
C TRP A 234 19.52 8.94 14.86
N ALA A 235 19.74 10.09 15.47
CA ALA A 235 19.38 10.34 16.88
C ALA A 235 17.91 10.75 17.07
N GLY A 236 17.12 10.77 15.99
CA GLY A 236 15.70 11.18 16.03
C GLY A 236 15.49 12.70 16.05
N ALA A 237 16.56 13.50 16.00
CA ALA A 237 16.44 14.93 15.90
C ALA A 237 16.13 15.35 14.45
N ASP A 238 15.20 16.24 14.28
CA ASP A 238 14.90 16.87 12.99
C ASP A 238 15.58 18.25 12.89
N ASP A 239 15.71 18.72 11.67
CA ASP A 239 16.25 20.05 11.35
C ASP A 239 15.14 21.13 11.31
N GLY A 240 14.00 20.85 11.91
CA GLY A 240 12.79 21.70 11.85
C GLY A 240 11.95 21.51 10.58
N LYS A 241 12.29 20.54 9.73
CA LYS A 241 11.56 20.25 8.48
C LYS A 241 10.79 18.94 8.53
N TYR A 242 10.86 18.20 9.63
CA TYR A 242 10.13 16.94 9.78
C TYR A 242 8.62 17.18 9.76
N ASN A 243 7.97 16.76 8.69
CA ASN A 243 6.53 16.91 8.47
C ASN A 243 5.98 15.70 7.70
N PRO A 244 6.01 14.50 8.31
CA PRO A 244 5.70 13.25 7.63
C PRO A 244 4.23 13.05 7.35
N GLN A 245 3.35 13.79 8.01
CA GLN A 245 1.90 13.69 7.90
C GLN A 245 1.30 14.70 6.91
N SER A 246 2.15 15.48 6.21
CA SER A 246 1.70 16.38 5.15
C SER A 246 1.47 15.63 3.85
N TYR A 247 0.24 15.62 3.36
CA TYR A 247 -0.12 14.97 2.09
C TYR A 247 -1.24 15.75 1.36
N THR A 248 -1.50 15.34 0.13
CA THR A 248 -2.61 15.83 -0.68
C THR A 248 -3.34 14.66 -1.31
N ILE A 249 -4.66 14.78 -1.42
CA ILE A 249 -5.51 13.84 -2.19
C ILE A 249 -6.12 14.60 -3.34
N THR A 250 -5.90 14.12 -4.57
CA THR A 250 -6.44 14.77 -5.77
C THR A 250 -7.06 13.72 -6.69
N THR A 251 -8.19 14.05 -7.30
CA THR A 251 -8.87 13.21 -8.28
C THR A 251 -8.68 13.75 -9.69
N LYS A 252 -8.30 12.89 -10.62
CA LYS A 252 -8.09 13.25 -12.03
C LYS A 252 -8.77 12.26 -12.97
N LYS A 253 -9.31 12.79 -14.07
CA LYS A 253 -9.70 11.97 -15.22
C LYS A 253 -8.46 11.63 -16.04
N VAL A 254 -8.22 10.35 -16.29
CA VAL A 254 -7.02 9.86 -16.98
C VAL A 254 -7.36 8.85 -18.07
N THR A 255 -6.40 8.62 -18.97
CA THR A 255 -6.45 7.61 -20.05
C THR A 255 -5.09 6.99 -20.23
N SER A 256 -4.96 5.98 -21.10
CA SER A 256 -3.67 5.39 -21.47
C SER A 256 -2.64 6.37 -22.07
N LYS A 257 -3.06 7.57 -22.46
CA LYS A 257 -2.16 8.64 -22.98
C LYS A 257 -1.69 9.61 -21.90
N THR A 258 -2.17 9.44 -20.66
CA THR A 258 -1.85 10.34 -19.55
C THR A 258 -0.47 10.03 -18.96
N THR A 259 0.28 11.07 -18.64
CA THR A 259 1.47 10.98 -17.79
C THR A 259 1.21 11.75 -16.51
N LEU A 260 1.35 11.10 -15.37
CA LEU A 260 1.25 11.72 -14.05
C LEU A 260 2.65 12.16 -13.58
N LYS A 261 2.77 13.43 -13.18
CA LYS A 261 3.94 13.90 -12.42
C LYS A 261 3.64 13.78 -10.94
N LEU A 262 4.39 12.92 -10.25
CA LEU A 262 4.18 12.58 -8.85
C LEU A 262 5.42 12.93 -8.05
N LYS A 263 5.22 13.67 -6.96
CA LYS A 263 6.28 14.04 -6.03
C LYS A 263 6.38 12.99 -4.94
N MET A 264 7.59 12.62 -4.59
CA MET A 264 7.96 11.91 -3.36
C MET A 264 8.87 12.84 -2.55
N ALA A 265 8.48 13.13 -1.33
CA ALA A 265 9.29 13.90 -0.38
C ALA A 265 10.49 13.06 0.09
N PRO A 266 11.48 13.62 0.79
CA PRO A 266 12.49 12.84 1.48
C PRO A 266 11.85 11.79 2.40
N CYS A 267 12.23 10.52 2.27
CA CYS A 267 11.63 9.35 2.92
C CYS A 267 10.14 9.15 2.57
N GLY A 268 9.70 9.69 1.47
CA GLY A 268 8.30 9.79 1.09
C GLY A 268 7.85 8.80 0.02
N GLY A 269 6.65 9.08 -0.50
CA GLY A 269 6.05 8.22 -1.50
C GLY A 269 4.75 8.78 -2.08
N PHE A 270 4.06 7.93 -2.80
CA PHE A 270 2.70 8.16 -3.26
C PHE A 270 1.96 6.84 -3.46
N ALA A 271 0.64 6.92 -3.49
CA ALA A 271 -0.23 5.84 -3.92
C ALA A 271 -1.32 6.39 -4.85
N VAL A 272 -1.73 5.61 -5.83
CA VAL A 272 -2.79 5.98 -6.77
C VAL A 272 -3.72 4.80 -6.97
N SER A 273 -5.02 5.00 -6.80
CA SER A 273 -6.03 4.06 -7.25
C SER A 273 -6.65 4.56 -8.55
N ILE A 274 -6.73 3.71 -9.56
CA ILE A 274 -7.20 4.05 -10.91
C ILE A 274 -8.33 3.10 -11.27
N ARG A 275 -9.54 3.61 -11.55
CA ARG A 275 -10.73 2.80 -11.84
C ARG A 275 -11.41 3.28 -13.10
N GLU A 276 -11.79 2.34 -14.00
CA GLU A 276 -12.60 2.60 -15.20
C GLU A 276 -13.95 3.21 -14.82
N LYS A 277 -14.35 4.27 -15.55
CA LYS A 277 -15.63 4.93 -15.35
C LYS A 277 -16.79 4.19 -15.99
#